data_f6dbd845501ef6d34767720fe40cc0c5
#
_entry.id   f6dbd845501ef6d34767720fe40cc0c5
#
_cell.length_a   1.000
_cell.length_b   1.000
_cell.length_c   1.000
_cell.angle_alpha   90.00
_cell.angle_beta   90.00
_cell.angle_gamma   90.00
#
_symmetry.space_group_name_H-M   'P 1'
#
loop_
_entity.id
_entity.type
_entity.pdbx_description
1 polymer ?
#
loop_
_entity_poly.entity_id
_entity_poly.type
_entity_poly.pdbx_seq_one_letter_code
_entity_poly.pdbx_strand_id
1 'polypeptide(L)'
;MLRPNPRGDFPVVSESAFVDPTAILCGHVIVEGDVFIGPYAVIRADESDENGHVEPIRIGSGSNIQDGVVIHSKDGAAVTIGSRTSIAHRSIIHGPCTVGDEVFIGFNSVIFNCTVERGCVVRHNSVVEDCVLPAEFYIPSTTTIHSNTDLLTIPQVTQDATAFSESVAEMNVSLARSYRRIANEL
;
A
#
# COMPACT_ATOMS: atom_id res chain seq x y z
N MET A 1 0.59 -16.82 -2.84
CA MET A 1 0.96 -17.82 -1.79
C MET A 1 0.86 -17.15 -0.42
N LEU A 2 0.08 -17.71 0.50
CA LEU A 2 0.04 -17.29 1.90
C LEU A 2 0.94 -18.23 2.71
N ARG A 3 1.81 -17.68 3.57
CA ARG A 3 2.74 -18.47 4.38
C ARG A 3 3.04 -17.82 5.73
N PRO A 4 3.41 -18.61 6.77
CA PRO A 4 3.83 -18.05 8.04
C PRO A 4 5.20 -17.36 7.94
N ASN A 5 5.47 -16.47 8.90
CA ASN A 5 6.81 -16.01 9.21
C ASN A 5 7.52 -16.99 10.17
N PRO A 6 8.80 -16.77 10.52
CA PRO A 6 9.53 -17.62 11.47
C PRO A 6 8.92 -17.67 12.88
N ARG A 7 8.05 -16.74 13.22
CA ARG A 7 7.34 -16.68 14.52
C ARG A 7 6.03 -17.48 14.53
N GLY A 8 5.54 -17.88 13.36
CA GLY A 8 4.29 -18.60 13.22
C GLY A 8 3.07 -17.72 12.91
N ASP A 9 3.24 -16.39 12.80
CA ASP A 9 2.16 -15.51 12.37
C ASP A 9 1.78 -15.86 10.93
N PHE A 10 0.48 -15.86 10.63
CA PHE A 10 -0.05 -16.21 9.32
C PHE A 10 -0.97 -15.09 8.81
N PRO A 11 -0.98 -14.79 7.49
CA PRO A 11 -1.83 -13.74 6.94
C PRO A 11 -3.31 -13.96 7.21
N VAL A 12 -4.00 -12.89 7.62
CA VAL A 12 -5.46 -12.85 7.79
C VAL A 12 -6.02 -12.04 6.63
N VAL A 13 -6.83 -12.68 5.79
CA VAL A 13 -7.40 -12.07 4.58
C VAL A 13 -8.91 -12.15 4.65
N SER A 14 -9.58 -11.00 4.45
CA SER A 14 -11.04 -10.94 4.37
C SER A 14 -11.58 -11.82 3.23
N GLU A 15 -12.73 -12.43 3.45
CA GLU A 15 -13.40 -13.25 2.43
C GLU A 15 -13.80 -12.45 1.18
N SER A 16 -14.02 -11.13 1.29
CA SER A 16 -14.33 -10.27 0.14
C SER A 16 -13.10 -9.74 -0.60
N ALA A 17 -11.88 -9.92 -0.05
CA ALA A 17 -10.66 -9.55 -0.73
C ALA A 17 -10.27 -10.55 -1.82
N PHE A 18 -9.61 -10.09 -2.87
CA PHE A 18 -8.98 -10.93 -3.87
C PHE A 18 -7.46 -10.86 -3.73
N VAL A 19 -6.83 -12.03 -3.68
CA VAL A 19 -5.36 -12.17 -3.72
C VAL A 19 -5.00 -13.02 -4.91
N ASP A 20 -4.23 -12.45 -5.84
CA ASP A 20 -3.76 -13.18 -7.02
C ASP A 20 -2.94 -14.41 -6.61
N PRO A 21 -3.12 -15.56 -7.26
CA PRO A 21 -2.38 -16.80 -6.93
C PRO A 21 -0.85 -16.65 -6.97
N THR A 22 -0.32 -15.70 -7.74
CA THR A 22 1.13 -15.42 -7.84
C THR A 22 1.63 -14.47 -6.76
N ALA A 23 0.75 -13.79 -6.04
CA ALA A 23 1.13 -12.90 -4.94
C ALA A 23 1.65 -13.69 -3.72
N ILE A 24 2.56 -13.08 -2.96
CA ILE A 24 3.14 -13.63 -1.73
C ILE A 24 2.75 -12.74 -0.55
N LEU A 25 1.99 -13.30 0.39
CA LEU A 25 1.74 -12.70 1.70
C LEU A 25 2.42 -13.57 2.76
N CYS A 26 3.27 -12.95 3.58
CA CYS A 26 4.06 -13.66 4.58
C CYS A 26 3.94 -13.01 5.96
N GLY A 27 3.59 -13.80 6.96
CA GLY A 27 3.62 -13.40 8.36
C GLY A 27 2.41 -12.56 8.79
N HIS A 28 2.64 -11.59 9.66
CA HIS A 28 1.60 -10.78 10.30
C HIS A 28 1.00 -9.74 9.35
N VAL A 29 0.32 -10.21 8.28
CA VAL A 29 -0.35 -9.38 7.27
C VAL A 29 -1.86 -9.46 7.48
N ILE A 30 -2.53 -8.31 7.52
CA ILE A 30 -3.99 -8.20 7.68
C ILE A 30 -4.55 -7.46 6.47
N VAL A 31 -5.44 -8.12 5.72
CA VAL A 31 -6.08 -7.59 4.52
C VAL A 31 -7.58 -7.49 4.77
N GLU A 32 -8.11 -6.27 4.70
CA GLU A 32 -9.52 -6.00 4.92
C GLU A 32 -10.39 -6.29 3.68
N GLY A 33 -11.69 -5.92 3.76
CA GLY A 33 -12.66 -6.24 2.73
C GLY A 33 -12.47 -5.47 1.42
N ASP A 34 -12.91 -6.10 0.32
CA ASP A 34 -12.89 -5.51 -1.03
C ASP A 34 -11.50 -5.06 -1.53
N VAL A 35 -10.42 -5.57 -0.93
CA VAL A 35 -9.04 -5.30 -1.35
C VAL A 35 -8.68 -6.14 -2.56
N PHE A 36 -7.97 -5.53 -3.52
CA PHE A 36 -7.33 -6.21 -4.64
C PHE A 36 -5.83 -6.33 -4.42
N ILE A 37 -5.30 -7.55 -4.41
CA ILE A 37 -3.86 -7.82 -4.42
C ILE A 37 -3.51 -8.45 -5.76
N GLY A 38 -2.77 -7.71 -6.59
CA GLY A 38 -2.43 -8.07 -7.97
C GLY A 38 -1.29 -9.07 -8.09
N PRO A 39 -1.03 -9.52 -9.35
CA PRO A 39 0.03 -10.47 -9.67
C PRO A 39 1.41 -10.04 -9.16
N TYR A 40 2.15 -11.01 -8.62
CA TYR A 40 3.53 -10.83 -8.14
C TYR A 40 3.73 -9.80 -7.04
N ALA A 41 2.65 -9.31 -6.40
CA ALA A 41 2.78 -8.47 -5.21
C ALA A 41 3.42 -9.28 -4.06
N VAL A 42 4.32 -8.65 -3.31
CA VAL A 42 5.01 -9.27 -2.17
C VAL A 42 4.79 -8.43 -0.93
N ILE A 43 4.11 -9.00 0.06
CA ILE A 43 3.78 -8.32 1.32
C ILE A 43 4.33 -9.18 2.45
N ARG A 44 5.36 -8.69 3.16
CA ARG A 44 6.06 -9.47 4.18
C ARG A 44 6.18 -8.73 5.51
N ALA A 45 5.55 -9.26 6.55
CA ALA A 45 5.71 -8.90 7.96
C ALA A 45 6.44 -10.06 8.67
N ASP A 46 7.74 -10.20 8.42
CA ASP A 46 8.53 -11.37 8.80
C ASP A 46 9.85 -11.06 9.53
N GLU A 47 10.22 -9.79 9.67
CA GLU A 47 11.32 -9.38 10.53
C GLU A 47 10.80 -8.98 11.91
N SER A 48 11.43 -9.48 12.96
CA SER A 48 11.09 -9.13 14.34
C SER A 48 12.06 -8.09 14.92
N ASP A 49 11.58 -7.35 15.90
CA ASP A 49 12.42 -6.53 16.76
C ASP A 49 13.35 -7.40 17.64
N GLU A 50 14.16 -6.76 18.49
CA GLU A 50 15.06 -7.42 19.44
C GLU A 50 14.34 -8.30 20.49
N ASN A 51 13.06 -8.04 20.76
CA ASN A 51 12.21 -8.81 21.67
C ASN A 51 11.46 -9.95 20.95
N GLY A 52 11.63 -10.06 19.64
CA GLY A 52 10.96 -11.03 18.81
C GLY A 52 9.52 -10.63 18.44
N HIS A 53 9.15 -9.35 18.54
CA HIS A 53 7.83 -8.84 18.19
C HIS A 53 7.76 -8.47 16.71
N VAL A 54 6.61 -8.70 16.08
CA VAL A 54 6.32 -8.32 14.69
C VAL A 54 4.99 -7.58 14.66
N GLU A 55 5.05 -6.27 14.40
CA GLU A 55 3.85 -5.48 14.17
C GLU A 55 3.24 -5.81 12.80
N PRO A 56 1.92 -5.65 12.65
CA PRO A 56 1.24 -6.02 11.41
C PRO A 56 1.53 -5.06 10.25
N ILE A 57 1.50 -5.62 9.05
CA ILE A 57 1.21 -4.88 7.83
C ILE A 57 -0.30 -4.93 7.61
N ARG A 58 -0.98 -3.78 7.67
CA ARG A 58 -2.44 -3.66 7.49
C ARG A 58 -2.78 -3.00 6.17
N ILE A 59 -3.78 -3.55 5.47
CA ILE A 59 -4.28 -3.00 4.21
C ILE A 59 -5.78 -2.77 4.38
N GLY A 60 -6.16 -1.49 4.37
CA GLY A 60 -7.53 -1.01 4.60
C GLY A 60 -8.47 -1.32 3.45
N SER A 61 -9.76 -1.33 3.78
CA SER A 61 -10.85 -1.76 2.89
C SER A 61 -10.91 -0.97 1.58
N GLY A 62 -11.19 -1.67 0.48
CA GLY A 62 -11.32 -1.09 -0.85
C GLY A 62 -10.02 -0.58 -1.46
N SER A 63 -8.87 -0.88 -0.84
CA SER A 63 -7.55 -0.52 -1.36
C SER A 63 -7.05 -1.52 -2.38
N ASN A 64 -6.04 -1.13 -3.14
CA ASN A 64 -5.43 -2.02 -4.11
C ASN A 64 -3.91 -1.97 -4.08
N ILE A 65 -3.31 -3.14 -4.10
CA ILE A 65 -1.89 -3.38 -4.17
C ILE A 65 -1.62 -4.02 -5.53
N GLN A 66 -1.17 -3.23 -6.47
CA GLN A 66 -1.09 -3.64 -7.86
C GLN A 66 0.15 -4.50 -8.17
N ASP A 67 0.31 -4.89 -9.43
CA ASP A 67 1.27 -5.89 -9.86
C ASP A 67 2.71 -5.54 -9.47
N GLY A 68 3.40 -6.49 -8.85
CA GLY A 68 4.80 -6.37 -8.50
C GLY A 68 5.13 -5.36 -7.39
N VAL A 69 4.12 -4.86 -6.68
CA VAL A 69 4.33 -4.01 -5.49
C VAL A 69 5.03 -4.80 -4.39
N VAL A 70 5.97 -4.16 -3.70
CA VAL A 70 6.60 -4.73 -2.50
C VAL A 70 6.25 -3.91 -1.29
N ILE A 71 5.68 -4.55 -0.26
CA ILE A 71 5.45 -3.96 1.05
C ILE A 71 6.22 -4.76 2.08
N HIS A 72 7.12 -4.11 2.78
CA HIS A 72 7.97 -4.76 3.79
C HIS A 72 8.23 -3.81 4.96
N SER A 73 8.60 -4.36 6.09
CA SER A 73 9.04 -3.59 7.24
C SER A 73 10.20 -4.28 7.92
N LYS A 74 11.08 -3.51 8.53
CA LYS A 74 12.21 -4.00 9.31
C LYS A 74 11.97 -3.82 10.81
N ASP A 75 12.75 -4.52 11.61
CA ASP A 75 12.82 -4.37 13.07
C ASP A 75 11.44 -4.44 13.75
N GLY A 76 10.55 -5.30 13.25
CA GLY A 76 9.23 -5.50 13.82
C GLY A 76 8.25 -4.34 13.65
N ALA A 77 8.59 -3.31 12.89
CA ALA A 77 7.78 -2.10 12.75
C ALA A 77 6.52 -2.32 11.90
N ALA A 78 5.48 -1.50 12.17
CA ALA A 78 4.22 -1.56 11.43
C ALA A 78 4.30 -0.88 10.06
N VAL A 79 3.47 -1.37 9.13
CA VAL A 79 3.03 -0.63 7.95
C VAL A 79 1.51 -0.57 7.92
N THR A 80 0.96 0.61 7.71
CA THR A 80 -0.48 0.78 7.54
C THR A 80 -0.78 1.42 6.20
N ILE A 81 -1.61 0.77 5.40
CA ILE A 81 -2.23 1.32 4.20
C ILE A 81 -3.70 1.56 4.53
N GLY A 82 -4.15 2.80 4.41
CA GLY A 82 -5.53 3.21 4.66
C GLY A 82 -6.52 2.65 3.66
N SER A 83 -7.79 3.02 3.82
CA SER A 83 -8.89 2.58 2.97
C SER A 83 -8.91 3.32 1.63
N ARG A 84 -9.41 2.66 0.58
CA ARG A 84 -9.55 3.22 -0.78
C ARG A 84 -8.25 3.81 -1.34
N THR A 85 -7.11 3.26 -0.90
CA THR A 85 -5.76 3.69 -1.27
C THR A 85 -5.19 2.79 -2.36
N SER A 86 -4.57 3.40 -3.37
CA SER A 86 -3.99 2.70 -4.51
C SER A 86 -2.47 2.72 -4.44
N ILE A 87 -1.85 1.55 -4.35
CA ILE A 87 -0.42 1.38 -4.49
C ILE A 87 -0.17 0.77 -5.87
N ALA A 88 0.26 1.61 -6.81
CA ALA A 88 0.34 1.23 -8.22
C ALA A 88 1.61 0.43 -8.55
N HIS A 89 1.60 -0.18 -9.73
CA HIS A 89 2.55 -1.21 -10.18
C HIS A 89 4.01 -0.92 -9.81
N ARG A 90 4.67 -1.92 -9.22
CA ARG A 90 6.09 -1.95 -8.86
C ARG A 90 6.55 -0.87 -7.87
N SER A 91 5.62 -0.25 -7.14
CA SER A 91 5.98 0.65 -6.04
C SER A 91 6.51 -0.15 -4.85
N ILE A 92 7.32 0.52 -4.03
CA ILE A 92 7.87 -0.04 -2.79
C ILE A 92 7.38 0.79 -1.62
N ILE A 93 6.78 0.12 -0.63
CA ILE A 93 6.44 0.71 0.67
C ILE A 93 7.28 0.00 1.72
N HIS A 94 8.13 0.75 2.41
CA HIS A 94 9.00 0.15 3.42
C HIS A 94 8.86 0.86 4.77
N GLY A 95 8.45 0.09 5.77
CA GLY A 95 8.18 0.58 7.11
C GLY A 95 9.40 0.89 7.99
N PRO A 96 9.16 1.61 9.11
CA PRO A 96 7.83 2.04 9.59
C PRO A 96 7.15 3.03 8.64
N CYS A 97 5.89 2.79 8.29
CA CYS A 97 5.23 3.63 7.31
C CYS A 97 3.71 3.67 7.50
N THR A 98 3.13 4.86 7.35
CA THR A 98 1.68 5.04 7.31
C THR A 98 1.30 5.75 6.02
N VAL A 99 0.47 5.10 5.21
CA VAL A 99 -0.17 5.70 4.04
C VAL A 99 -1.66 5.81 4.37
N GLY A 100 -2.18 7.03 4.38
CA GLY A 100 -3.56 7.33 4.77
C GLY A 100 -4.62 6.84 3.79
N ASP A 101 -5.85 7.21 4.07
CA ASP A 101 -7.00 6.88 3.21
C ASP A 101 -6.97 7.69 1.90
N GLU A 102 -7.54 7.12 0.84
CA GLU A 102 -7.73 7.81 -0.45
C GLU A 102 -6.43 8.32 -1.10
N VAL A 103 -5.30 7.72 -0.74
CA VAL A 103 -3.97 8.06 -1.30
C VAL A 103 -3.74 7.30 -2.61
N PHE A 104 -3.08 7.96 -3.55
CA PHE A 104 -2.57 7.33 -4.77
C PHE A 104 -1.04 7.36 -4.79
N ILE A 105 -0.40 6.20 -4.82
CA ILE A 105 1.04 6.04 -5.02
C ILE A 105 1.27 5.51 -6.43
N GLY A 106 1.89 6.33 -7.26
CA GLY A 106 2.14 6.06 -8.69
C GLY A 106 3.26 5.05 -8.94
N PHE A 107 3.33 4.55 -10.18
CA PHE A 107 4.22 3.46 -10.61
C PHE A 107 5.69 3.67 -10.23
N ASN A 108 6.37 2.62 -9.79
CA ASN A 108 7.79 2.60 -9.43
C ASN A 108 8.20 3.63 -8.36
N SER A 109 7.27 4.13 -7.57
CA SER A 109 7.58 5.08 -6.50
C SER A 109 8.03 4.35 -5.24
N VAL A 110 8.83 5.03 -4.42
CA VAL A 110 9.34 4.51 -3.14
C VAL A 110 8.81 5.37 -2.02
N ILE A 111 8.19 4.75 -1.02
CA ILE A 111 7.69 5.36 0.21
C ILE A 111 8.43 4.68 1.36
N PHE A 112 9.31 5.42 2.02
CA PHE A 112 10.22 4.86 3.01
C PHE A 112 10.20 5.67 4.31
N ASN A 113 9.98 4.97 5.44
CA ASN A 113 10.04 5.55 6.79
C ASN A 113 9.29 6.89 6.91
N CYS A 114 8.03 6.94 6.47
CA CYS A 114 7.27 8.19 6.45
C CYS A 114 5.77 8.01 6.69
N THR A 115 5.12 9.14 6.93
CA THR A 115 3.66 9.24 6.93
C THR A 115 3.23 10.03 5.70
N VAL A 116 2.39 9.42 4.87
CA VAL A 116 1.67 10.09 3.78
C VAL A 116 0.22 10.22 4.23
N GLU A 117 -0.21 11.44 4.50
CA GLU A 117 -1.55 11.66 5.02
C GLU A 117 -2.63 11.52 3.92
N ARG A 118 -3.90 11.54 4.34
CA ARG A 118 -5.08 11.31 3.52
C ARG A 118 -5.11 12.14 2.24
N GLY A 119 -5.59 11.56 1.15
CA GLY A 119 -5.88 12.25 -0.12
C GLY A 119 -4.65 12.71 -0.90
N CYS A 120 -3.44 12.34 -0.48
CA CYS A 120 -2.24 12.66 -1.23
C CYS A 120 -2.17 11.90 -2.55
N VAL A 121 -1.61 12.54 -3.57
CA VAL A 121 -1.31 11.93 -4.86
C VAL A 121 0.19 12.02 -5.12
N VAL A 122 0.87 10.90 -5.01
CA VAL A 122 2.28 10.77 -5.41
C VAL A 122 2.32 10.17 -6.81
N ARG A 123 2.87 10.94 -7.77
CA ARG A 123 2.98 10.46 -9.16
C ARG A 123 4.18 9.54 -9.34
N HIS A 124 4.39 9.10 -10.57
CA HIS A 124 5.28 8.00 -10.94
C HIS A 124 6.78 8.28 -10.70
N ASN A 125 7.55 7.25 -10.38
CA ASN A 125 9.00 7.31 -10.19
C ASN A 125 9.44 8.35 -9.14
N SER A 126 8.62 8.57 -8.12
CA SER A 126 8.91 9.53 -7.04
C SER A 126 9.41 8.81 -5.80
N VAL A 127 10.16 9.52 -4.97
CA VAL A 127 10.63 9.03 -3.68
C VAL A 127 10.11 9.95 -2.59
N VAL A 128 9.50 9.37 -1.55
CA VAL A 128 9.08 10.08 -0.33
C VAL A 128 9.70 9.33 0.85
N GLU A 129 10.60 9.99 1.57
CA GLU A 129 11.36 9.36 2.64
C GLU A 129 11.58 10.26 3.85
N ASP A 130 11.63 9.64 5.03
CA ASP A 130 11.97 10.28 6.31
C ASP A 130 11.18 11.56 6.62
N CYS A 131 9.90 11.62 6.25
CA CYS A 131 9.08 12.82 6.41
C CYS A 131 7.59 12.51 6.69
N VAL A 132 6.87 13.57 7.04
CA VAL A 132 5.41 13.58 7.04
C VAL A 132 4.94 14.42 5.85
N LEU A 133 4.25 13.81 4.91
CA LEU A 133 3.58 14.48 3.80
C LEU A 133 2.15 14.80 4.24
N PRO A 134 1.81 16.09 4.45
CA PRO A 134 0.47 16.48 4.89
C PRO A 134 -0.62 16.13 3.88
N ALA A 135 -1.86 16.08 4.35
CA ALA A 135 -3.02 15.72 3.55
C ALA A 135 -3.17 16.55 2.27
N GLU A 136 -3.66 15.91 1.22
CA GLU A 136 -4.01 16.55 -0.05
C GLU A 136 -2.84 17.20 -0.82
N PHE A 137 -1.60 16.76 -0.57
CA PHE A 137 -0.42 17.17 -1.35
C PHE A 137 -0.28 16.36 -2.63
N TYR A 138 0.09 17.08 -3.72
CA TYR A 138 0.36 16.49 -5.02
C TYR A 138 1.85 16.48 -5.31
N ILE A 139 2.44 15.30 -5.42
CA ILE A 139 3.86 15.13 -5.75
C ILE A 139 3.96 14.78 -7.24
N PRO A 140 4.54 15.67 -8.06
CA PRO A 140 4.76 15.41 -9.48
C PRO A 140 5.66 14.18 -9.72
N SER A 141 5.60 13.61 -10.91
CA SER A 141 6.47 12.48 -11.29
C SER A 141 7.95 12.85 -11.18
N THR A 142 8.78 11.87 -10.81
CA THR A 142 10.25 12.02 -10.70
C THR A 142 10.71 13.03 -9.64
N THR A 143 9.90 13.24 -8.61
CA THR A 143 10.18 14.13 -7.50
C THR A 143 10.67 13.35 -6.28
N THR A 144 11.64 13.91 -5.56
CA THR A 144 12.08 13.40 -4.26
C THR A 144 11.64 14.35 -3.15
N ILE A 145 10.99 13.81 -2.14
CA ILE A 145 10.56 14.49 -0.91
C ILE A 145 11.26 13.83 0.28
N HIS A 146 11.86 14.63 1.13
CA HIS A 146 12.52 14.18 2.36
C HIS A 146 12.37 15.24 3.47
N SER A 147 12.86 14.96 4.66
CA SER A 147 12.68 15.81 5.87
C SER A 147 13.09 17.29 5.70
N ASN A 148 13.98 17.59 4.78
CA ASN A 148 14.44 18.97 4.52
C ASN A 148 13.73 19.62 3.31
N THR A 149 12.74 18.97 2.70
CA THR A 149 12.00 19.56 1.58
C THR A 149 11.09 20.67 2.08
N ASP A 150 11.14 21.82 1.40
CA ASP A 150 10.21 22.93 1.68
C ASP A 150 8.83 22.57 1.12
N LEU A 151 7.94 22.11 2.00
CA LEU A 151 6.59 21.69 1.64
C LEU A 151 5.72 22.84 1.11
N LEU A 152 6.07 24.11 1.37
CA LEU A 152 5.36 25.26 0.81
C LEU A 152 5.48 25.36 -0.72
N THR A 153 6.47 24.69 -1.29
CA THR A 153 6.67 24.62 -2.75
C THR A 153 5.87 23.50 -3.43
N ILE A 154 5.28 22.60 -2.64
CA ILE A 154 4.55 21.44 -3.15
C ILE A 154 3.10 21.83 -3.42
N PRO A 155 2.56 21.56 -4.62
CA PRO A 155 1.18 21.88 -4.95
C PRO A 155 0.17 21.01 -4.19
N GLN A 156 -1.03 21.52 -4.03
CA GLN A 156 -2.17 20.77 -3.55
C GLN A 156 -2.74 19.88 -4.66
N VAL A 157 -3.43 18.81 -4.26
CA VAL A 157 -4.12 17.92 -5.19
C VAL A 157 -5.22 18.69 -5.93
N THR A 158 -5.29 18.52 -7.24
CA THR A 158 -6.37 19.08 -8.05
C THR A 158 -7.59 18.15 -8.07
N GLN A 159 -8.76 18.70 -8.39
CA GLN A 159 -9.98 17.93 -8.52
C GLN A 159 -9.84 16.79 -9.55
N ASP A 160 -9.14 17.03 -10.67
CA ASP A 160 -8.89 15.99 -11.70
C ASP A 160 -8.00 14.87 -11.15
N ALA A 161 -7.00 15.19 -10.31
CA ALA A 161 -6.14 14.19 -9.71
C ALA A 161 -6.90 13.35 -8.67
N THR A 162 -7.79 13.97 -7.89
CA THR A 162 -8.69 13.25 -6.96
C THR A 162 -9.61 12.31 -7.73
N ALA A 163 -10.31 12.80 -8.76
CA ALA A 163 -11.21 12.00 -9.58
C ALA A 163 -10.49 10.81 -10.25
N PHE A 164 -9.25 11.02 -10.70
CA PHE A 164 -8.42 9.92 -11.22
C PHE A 164 -8.14 8.87 -10.13
N SER A 165 -7.69 9.28 -8.93
CA SER A 165 -7.43 8.37 -7.82
C SER A 165 -8.66 7.54 -7.44
N GLU A 166 -9.81 8.19 -7.32
CA GLU A 166 -11.08 7.54 -7.01
C GLU A 166 -11.45 6.51 -8.09
N SER A 167 -11.32 6.87 -9.37
CA SER A 167 -11.63 5.95 -10.47
C SER A 167 -10.76 4.70 -10.46
N VAL A 168 -9.47 4.84 -10.09
CA VAL A 168 -8.56 3.68 -9.95
C VAL A 168 -9.00 2.79 -8.79
N ALA A 169 -9.32 3.36 -7.63
CA ALA A 169 -9.78 2.61 -6.47
C ALA A 169 -11.08 1.83 -6.77
N GLU A 170 -12.07 2.49 -7.37
CA GLU A 170 -13.34 1.86 -7.77
C GLU A 170 -13.17 0.73 -8.78
N MET A 171 -12.32 0.93 -9.78
CA MET A 171 -12.02 -0.11 -10.78
C MET A 171 -11.43 -1.35 -10.11
N ASN A 172 -10.49 -1.18 -9.17
CA ASN A 172 -9.85 -2.30 -8.50
C ASN A 172 -10.77 -3.02 -7.51
N VAL A 173 -11.68 -2.31 -6.84
CA VAL A 173 -12.77 -2.95 -6.07
C VAL A 173 -13.65 -3.81 -6.99
N SER A 174 -14.01 -3.30 -8.16
CA SER A 174 -14.77 -4.06 -9.16
C SER A 174 -14.01 -5.30 -9.65
N LEU A 175 -12.69 -5.19 -9.87
CA LEU A 175 -11.83 -6.32 -10.23
C LEU A 175 -11.77 -7.36 -9.11
N ALA A 176 -11.57 -6.96 -7.86
CA ALA A 176 -11.55 -7.86 -6.71
C ALA A 176 -12.83 -8.70 -6.65
N ARG A 177 -13.98 -8.05 -6.74
CA ARG A 177 -15.30 -8.71 -6.74
C ARG A 177 -15.48 -9.65 -7.94
N SER A 178 -15.02 -9.25 -9.11
CA SER A 178 -15.15 -10.04 -10.35
C SER A 178 -14.29 -11.31 -10.29
N TYR A 179 -13.03 -11.21 -9.87
CA TYR A 179 -12.15 -12.36 -9.72
C TYR A 179 -12.62 -13.30 -8.60
N ARG A 180 -13.15 -12.76 -7.49
CA ARG A 180 -13.76 -13.59 -6.42
C ARG A 180 -14.94 -14.39 -6.92
N ARG A 181 -15.79 -13.79 -7.75
CA ARG A 181 -16.93 -14.52 -8.36
C ARG A 181 -16.43 -15.67 -9.21
N ILE A 182 -15.46 -15.45 -10.10
CA ILE A 182 -14.89 -16.50 -10.96
C ILE A 182 -14.28 -17.62 -10.10
N ALA A 183 -13.52 -17.27 -9.05
CA ALA A 183 -12.91 -18.28 -8.18
C ALA A 183 -13.93 -19.16 -7.41
N ASN A 184 -15.14 -18.67 -7.19
CA ASN A 184 -16.21 -19.42 -6.54
C ASN A 184 -17.03 -20.28 -7.53
N GLU A 185 -16.88 -20.07 -8.84
CA GLU A 185 -17.55 -20.83 -9.90
C GLU A 185 -16.67 -21.98 -10.43
N LEU A 186 -15.38 -22.03 -10.07
CA LEU A 186 -14.41 -23.09 -10.43
C LEU A 186 -14.24 -24.12 -9.31
#